data_6584fe19ebd7cd01fb5507731ecec27c
#
_entry.id   6584fe19ebd7cd01fb5507731ecec27c
#
_cell.length_a   1.000
_cell.length_b   1.000
_cell.length_c   1.000
_cell.angle_alpha   90.00
_cell.angle_beta   90.00
_cell.angle_gamma   90.00
#
_symmetry.space_group_name_H-M   'P 1'
#
loop_
_entity.id
_entity.type
_entity.pdbx_description
1 polymer ?
#
loop_
_entity_poly.entity_id
_entity_poly.type
_entity_poly.pdbx_seq_one_letter_code
_entity_poly.pdbx_strand_id
1 'polypeptide(L)'
;MKKVFYLLGLMSLFVIAHSCNSDSNECNSILKISNAKTEPTAVEKIVKSNAFIDVDINRLAEQTAKGTRADNASDISKAKAAIYRFYSHVHVNGNNQYECTLKSAKEINVSQDVFDALQNNLDEMNKAIELCSKDGEKMNVMPITDKYLDSLLK
;
A
#
# COMPACT_ATOMS: atom_id res chain seq x y z
N MET A 1 17.72 24.31 16.77
CA MET A 1 17.78 24.24 15.29
C MET A 1 16.79 23.18 14.86
N LYS A 2 15.67 23.58 14.25
CA LYS A 2 14.61 22.67 13.78
C LYS A 2 15.12 21.99 12.51
N LYS A 3 15.49 20.71 12.59
CA LYS A 3 15.78 19.90 11.41
C LYS A 3 14.44 19.52 10.78
N VAL A 4 14.04 20.28 9.77
CA VAL A 4 12.91 19.96 8.92
C VAL A 4 13.39 18.85 7.98
N PHE A 5 13.05 17.61 8.28
CA PHE A 5 13.22 16.50 7.34
C PHE A 5 12.08 16.55 6.32
N TYR A 6 12.31 17.25 5.21
CA TYR A 6 11.51 17.08 4.02
C TYR A 6 11.87 15.72 3.41
N LEU A 7 11.07 14.70 3.68
CA LEU A 7 11.16 13.46 2.95
C LEU A 7 10.43 13.62 1.61
N LEU A 8 11.21 13.95 0.59
CA LEU A 8 10.78 14.01 -0.79
C LEU A 8 10.48 12.60 -1.31
N GLY A 9 9.25 12.39 -1.67
CA GLY A 9 8.82 11.24 -2.46
C GLY A 9 8.19 10.11 -1.64
N LEU A 10 7.23 9.49 -2.27
CA LEU A 10 6.46 8.33 -1.80
C LEU A 10 7.30 7.14 -1.30
N MET A 11 8.59 7.14 -1.60
CA MET A 11 9.59 6.20 -1.07
C MET A 11 9.71 6.28 0.45
N SER A 12 9.32 7.39 1.08
CA SER A 12 9.59 7.64 2.49
C SER A 12 8.53 7.16 3.46
N LEU A 13 7.34 6.81 3.00
CA LEU A 13 6.38 6.09 3.84
C LEU A 13 6.93 4.76 4.36
N PHE A 14 7.96 4.23 3.69
CA PHE A 14 8.56 2.93 4.00
C PHE A 14 9.94 3.00 4.65
N VAL A 15 10.58 4.17 4.69
CA VAL A 15 11.86 4.34 5.42
C VAL A 15 11.64 4.29 6.94
N ILE A 16 10.41 4.53 7.41
CA ILE A 16 10.07 4.38 8.82
C ILE A 16 10.29 2.94 9.32
N ALA A 17 10.06 1.95 8.46
CA ALA A 17 10.28 0.55 8.79
C ALA A 17 11.76 0.17 8.99
N HIS A 18 12.71 1.01 8.56
CA HIS A 18 14.13 0.74 8.70
C HIS A 18 14.76 1.30 9.97
N SER A 19 14.09 2.21 10.66
CA SER A 19 14.59 2.79 11.93
C SER A 19 14.10 2.06 13.17
N CYS A 20 12.97 1.37 13.09
CA CYS A 20 12.47 0.52 14.16
C CYS A 20 12.83 -0.93 13.84
N ASN A 21 13.77 -1.49 14.59
CA ASN A 21 14.26 -2.87 14.48
C ASN A 21 13.18 -3.86 14.96
N SER A 22 12.04 -3.91 14.28
CA SER A 22 11.00 -4.90 14.52
C SER A 22 10.74 -5.69 13.24
N ASP A 23 10.68 -7.00 13.36
CA ASP A 23 10.47 -8.02 12.31
C ASP A 23 9.13 -7.87 11.54
N SER A 24 8.82 -6.70 11.00
CA SER A 24 7.62 -6.49 10.20
C SER A 24 7.91 -6.75 8.72
N ASN A 25 8.09 -8.02 8.37
CA ASN A 25 8.23 -8.46 6.97
C ASN A 25 6.98 -8.20 6.12
N GLU A 26 5.82 -7.98 6.73
CA GLU A 26 4.54 -7.85 6.03
C GLU A 26 4.30 -6.46 5.42
N CYS A 27 4.68 -5.39 6.11
CA CYS A 27 4.49 -4.02 5.61
C CYS A 27 5.29 -3.73 4.31
N ASN A 28 6.41 -4.44 4.11
CA ASN A 28 7.23 -4.35 2.90
C ASN A 28 6.61 -5.04 1.66
N SER A 29 5.61 -5.88 1.85
CA SER A 29 5.13 -6.77 0.80
C SER A 29 4.24 -6.08 -0.22
N ILE A 30 3.31 -5.25 0.23
CA ILE A 30 2.43 -4.48 -0.67
C ILE A 30 3.22 -3.43 -1.45
N LEU A 31 4.24 -2.81 -0.84
CA LEU A 31 5.13 -1.90 -1.53
C LEU A 31 5.88 -2.57 -2.68
N LYS A 32 6.37 -3.78 -2.48
CA LYS A 32 7.07 -4.53 -3.52
C LYS A 32 6.17 -4.81 -4.71
N ILE A 33 4.90 -5.16 -4.45
CA ILE A 33 3.90 -5.31 -5.50
C ILE A 33 3.67 -3.98 -6.22
N SER A 34 3.53 -2.88 -5.50
CA SER A 34 3.30 -1.55 -6.07
C SER A 34 4.43 -1.11 -7.02
N ASN A 35 5.67 -1.51 -6.72
CA ASN A 35 6.85 -1.18 -7.52
C ASN A 35 7.16 -2.22 -8.62
N ALA A 36 6.44 -3.35 -8.67
CA ALA A 36 6.67 -4.35 -9.70
C ALA A 36 6.31 -3.81 -11.09
N LYS A 37 7.13 -4.15 -12.08
CA LYS A 37 6.84 -3.76 -13.48
C LYS A 37 5.68 -4.57 -14.03
N THR A 38 4.72 -3.86 -14.63
CA THR A 38 3.55 -4.44 -15.30
C THR A 38 3.35 -3.80 -16.68
N GLU A 39 2.48 -4.38 -17.48
CA GLU A 39 1.97 -3.72 -18.69
C GLU A 39 1.09 -2.53 -18.26
N PRO A 40 1.47 -1.27 -18.55
CA PRO A 40 0.78 -0.09 -18.02
C PRO A 40 -0.72 -0.07 -18.30
N THR A 41 -1.12 -0.60 -19.47
CA THR A 41 -2.54 -0.66 -19.87
C THR A 41 -3.33 -1.76 -19.17
N ALA A 42 -2.67 -2.75 -18.58
CA ALA A 42 -3.35 -3.89 -17.95
C ALA A 42 -4.02 -3.47 -16.63
N VAL A 43 -3.30 -2.76 -15.77
CA VAL A 43 -3.82 -2.26 -14.49
C VAL A 43 -4.98 -1.29 -14.72
N GLU A 44 -4.78 -0.33 -15.63
CA GLU A 44 -5.78 0.67 -15.97
C GLU A 44 -7.08 0.04 -16.51
N LYS A 45 -6.97 -0.99 -17.36
CA LYS A 45 -8.14 -1.74 -17.86
C LYS A 45 -8.90 -2.41 -16.72
N ILE A 46 -8.20 -3.06 -15.77
CA ILE A 46 -8.84 -3.72 -14.62
C ILE A 46 -9.55 -2.68 -13.75
N VAL A 47 -8.92 -1.53 -13.49
CA VAL A 47 -9.52 -0.45 -12.71
C VAL A 47 -10.78 0.08 -13.41
N LYS A 48 -10.70 0.39 -14.71
CA LYS A 48 -11.82 0.96 -15.48
C LYS A 48 -12.98 -0.03 -15.69
N SER A 49 -12.69 -1.31 -15.89
CA SER A 49 -13.74 -2.33 -16.08
C SER A 49 -14.47 -2.68 -14.79
N ASN A 50 -13.97 -2.25 -13.64
CA ASN A 50 -14.44 -2.67 -12.33
C ASN A 50 -14.61 -4.21 -12.21
N ALA A 51 -13.74 -4.98 -12.89
CA ALA A 51 -13.74 -6.43 -12.81
C ALA A 51 -13.50 -6.89 -11.37
N PHE A 52 -14.12 -8.01 -10.98
CA PHE A 52 -13.86 -8.62 -9.68
C PHE A 52 -12.41 -9.08 -9.58
N ILE A 53 -11.77 -8.74 -8.46
CA ILE A 53 -10.38 -9.08 -8.21
C ILE A 53 -10.31 -10.09 -7.07
N ASP A 54 -9.71 -11.24 -7.40
CA ASP A 54 -9.31 -12.26 -6.45
C ASP A 54 -7.86 -12.63 -6.74
N VAL A 55 -6.97 -12.41 -5.79
CA VAL A 55 -5.53 -12.62 -5.93
C VAL A 55 -4.89 -12.78 -4.56
N ASP A 56 -3.99 -13.73 -4.43
CA ASP A 56 -3.24 -13.94 -3.19
C ASP A 56 -2.11 -12.90 -3.07
N ILE A 57 -2.44 -11.78 -2.39
CA ILE A 57 -1.51 -10.67 -2.17
C ILE A 57 -0.30 -11.13 -1.36
N ASN A 58 -0.47 -11.97 -0.35
CA ASN A 58 0.60 -12.42 0.53
C ASN A 58 1.61 -13.28 -0.24
N ARG A 59 1.13 -14.21 -1.05
CA ARG A 59 1.98 -15.02 -1.92
C ARG A 59 2.75 -14.18 -2.93
N LEU A 60 2.09 -13.21 -3.57
CA LEU A 60 2.75 -12.30 -4.52
C LEU A 60 3.84 -11.48 -3.85
N ALA A 61 3.58 -11.03 -2.64
CA ALA A 61 4.52 -10.28 -1.83
C ALA A 61 5.78 -11.08 -1.52
N GLU A 62 5.64 -12.32 -1.08
CA GLU A 62 6.76 -13.22 -0.84
C GLU A 62 7.57 -13.52 -2.11
N GLN A 63 6.90 -13.78 -3.23
CA GLN A 63 7.55 -14.03 -4.52
C GLN A 63 8.37 -12.82 -4.98
N THR A 64 7.80 -11.63 -4.87
CA THR A 64 8.48 -10.39 -5.22
C THR A 64 9.66 -10.11 -4.29
N ALA A 65 9.54 -10.46 -3.01
CA ALA A 65 10.62 -10.34 -2.02
C ALA A 65 11.82 -11.24 -2.33
N LYS A 66 11.56 -12.45 -2.83
CA LYS A 66 12.60 -13.45 -3.16
C LYS A 66 13.26 -13.19 -4.51
N GLY A 67 12.86 -12.13 -5.25
CA GLY A 67 13.37 -11.86 -6.60
C GLY A 67 12.98 -12.92 -7.62
N THR A 68 12.13 -13.86 -7.26
CA THR A 68 11.53 -14.81 -8.18
C THR A 68 10.60 -14.02 -9.09
N ARG A 69 10.86 -14.09 -10.39
CA ARG A 69 9.99 -13.50 -11.41
C ARG A 69 8.61 -14.08 -11.15
N ALA A 70 7.68 -13.25 -10.70
CA ALA A 70 6.30 -13.68 -10.60
C ALA A 70 5.87 -14.10 -12.01
N ASP A 71 5.68 -15.39 -12.23
CA ASP A 71 5.26 -15.93 -13.53
C ASP A 71 3.87 -15.43 -13.95
N ASN A 72 3.31 -14.48 -13.21
CA ASN A 72 1.96 -14.00 -13.34
C ASN A 72 1.89 -12.47 -13.38
N ALA A 73 2.34 -11.87 -14.50
CA ALA A 73 2.15 -10.42 -14.74
C ALA A 73 0.66 -10.01 -14.59
N SER A 74 -0.26 -10.94 -14.86
CA SER A 74 -1.70 -10.77 -14.65
C SER A 74 -2.04 -10.57 -13.15
N ASP A 75 -1.47 -11.39 -12.26
CA ASP A 75 -1.77 -11.31 -10.82
C ASP A 75 -1.16 -10.05 -10.20
N ILE A 76 0.00 -9.63 -10.65
CA ILE A 76 0.59 -8.34 -10.25
C ILE A 76 -0.32 -7.19 -10.69
N SER A 77 -0.84 -7.23 -11.92
CA SER A 77 -1.76 -6.19 -12.41
C SER A 77 -3.06 -6.15 -11.62
N LYS A 78 -3.61 -7.31 -11.24
CA LYS A 78 -4.79 -7.41 -10.36
C LYS A 78 -4.49 -6.84 -8.97
N ALA A 79 -3.36 -7.21 -8.38
CA ALA A 79 -2.97 -6.72 -7.07
C ALA A 79 -2.78 -5.19 -7.07
N LYS A 80 -2.10 -4.63 -8.08
CA LYS A 80 -1.97 -3.17 -8.24
C LYS A 80 -3.33 -2.49 -8.38
N ALA A 81 -4.26 -3.07 -9.15
CA ALA A 81 -5.60 -2.53 -9.30
C ALA A 81 -6.40 -2.58 -7.99
N ALA A 82 -6.26 -3.64 -7.19
CA ALA A 82 -6.86 -3.74 -5.86
C ALA A 82 -6.28 -2.68 -4.91
N ILE A 83 -4.95 -2.52 -4.89
CA ILE A 83 -4.25 -1.49 -4.11
C ILE A 83 -4.75 -0.10 -4.52
N TYR A 84 -4.84 0.20 -5.83
CA TYR A 84 -5.37 1.46 -6.33
C TYR A 84 -6.77 1.74 -5.80
N ARG A 85 -7.70 0.77 -5.97
CA ARG A 85 -9.10 0.91 -5.54
C ARG A 85 -9.21 1.12 -4.05
N PHE A 86 -8.44 0.40 -3.24
CA PHE A 86 -8.46 0.52 -1.79
C PHE A 86 -7.90 1.87 -1.33
N TYR A 87 -6.68 2.22 -1.76
CA TYR A 87 -6.02 3.43 -1.30
C TYR A 87 -6.64 4.72 -1.84
N SER A 88 -7.45 4.68 -2.91
CA SER A 88 -8.26 5.82 -3.33
C SER A 88 -9.35 6.20 -2.31
N HIS A 89 -9.63 5.33 -1.34
CA HIS A 89 -10.57 5.56 -0.24
C HIS A 89 -9.87 5.77 1.11
N VAL A 90 -8.55 5.96 1.10
CA VAL A 90 -7.77 6.19 2.32
C VAL A 90 -7.37 7.66 2.42
N HIS A 91 -7.55 8.24 3.59
CA HIS A 91 -7.14 9.61 3.90
C HIS A 91 -6.43 9.67 5.26
N VAL A 92 -5.77 10.77 5.56
CA VAL A 92 -5.18 11.03 6.87
C VAL A 92 -6.21 11.75 7.73
N ASN A 93 -6.55 11.19 8.87
CA ASN A 93 -7.53 11.75 9.80
C ASN A 93 -6.90 12.80 10.75
N GLY A 94 -7.74 13.40 11.60
CA GLY A 94 -7.31 14.44 12.55
C GLY A 94 -6.30 13.97 13.60
N ASN A 95 -6.15 12.67 13.81
CA ASN A 95 -5.16 12.05 14.72
C ASN A 95 -3.84 11.71 13.99
N ASN A 96 -3.66 12.16 12.77
CA ASN A 96 -2.49 11.88 11.96
C ASN A 96 -2.28 10.38 11.66
N GLN A 97 -3.37 9.66 11.47
CA GLN A 97 -3.41 8.24 11.10
C GLN A 97 -4.16 8.06 9.79
N TYR A 98 -3.87 6.99 9.08
CA TYR A 98 -4.62 6.62 7.89
C TYR A 98 -5.97 6.02 8.28
N GLU A 99 -7.01 6.46 7.60
CA GLU A 99 -8.37 5.97 7.77
C GLU A 99 -8.97 5.60 6.42
N CYS A 100 -9.56 4.40 6.34
CA CYS A 100 -10.25 3.91 5.15
C CYS A 100 -11.76 4.14 5.30
N THR A 101 -12.39 4.72 4.29
CA THR A 101 -13.85 4.97 4.29
C THR A 101 -14.67 3.75 3.86
N LEU A 102 -14.04 2.71 3.31
CA LEU A 102 -14.71 1.49 2.87
C LEU A 102 -15.18 0.66 4.05
N LYS A 103 -16.36 0.07 3.90
CA LYS A 103 -16.98 -0.81 4.90
C LYS A 103 -16.94 -2.29 4.50
N SER A 104 -16.69 -2.58 3.23
CA SER A 104 -16.68 -3.96 2.74
C SER A 104 -15.89 -4.10 1.43
N ALA A 105 -15.39 -5.32 1.19
CA ALA A 105 -14.72 -5.72 -0.04
C ALA A 105 -15.57 -5.50 -1.31
N LYS A 106 -16.91 -5.58 -1.16
CA LYS A 106 -17.87 -5.43 -2.27
C LYS A 106 -17.85 -4.03 -2.87
N GLU A 107 -17.55 -3.00 -2.08
CA GLU A 107 -17.53 -1.60 -2.55
C GLU A 107 -16.47 -1.35 -3.61
N ILE A 108 -15.38 -2.10 -3.56
CA ILE A 108 -14.28 -2.02 -4.52
C ILE A 108 -14.15 -3.26 -5.40
N ASN A 109 -15.14 -4.16 -5.33
CA ASN A 109 -15.24 -5.38 -6.13
C ASN A 109 -13.99 -6.28 -6.05
N VAL A 110 -13.56 -6.59 -4.83
CA VAL A 110 -12.46 -7.51 -4.53
C VAL A 110 -12.93 -8.67 -3.64
N SER A 111 -12.15 -9.75 -3.55
CA SER A 111 -12.40 -10.82 -2.58
C SER A 111 -12.20 -10.31 -1.14
N GLN A 112 -12.80 -11.00 -0.16
CA GLN A 112 -12.63 -10.65 1.25
C GLN A 112 -11.16 -10.78 1.67
N ASP A 113 -10.47 -11.81 1.22
CA ASP A 113 -9.06 -12.03 1.54
C ASP A 113 -8.16 -10.88 1.04
N VAL A 114 -8.43 -10.37 -0.16
CA VAL A 114 -7.74 -9.18 -0.69
C VAL A 114 -8.03 -7.95 0.17
N PHE A 115 -9.29 -7.75 0.55
CA PHE A 115 -9.68 -6.61 1.37
C PHE A 115 -9.03 -6.67 2.76
N ASP A 116 -9.05 -7.83 3.40
CA ASP A 116 -8.46 -8.04 4.72
C ASP A 116 -6.95 -7.84 4.70
N ALA A 117 -6.27 -8.32 3.66
CA ALA A 117 -4.83 -8.08 3.49
C ALA A 117 -4.49 -6.59 3.38
N LEU A 118 -5.30 -5.81 2.66
CA LEU A 118 -5.12 -4.36 2.52
C LEU A 118 -5.44 -3.61 3.82
N GLN A 119 -6.47 -4.02 4.54
CA GLN A 119 -6.80 -3.46 5.86
C GLN A 119 -5.69 -3.75 6.88
N ASN A 120 -5.21 -4.98 6.95
CA ASN A 120 -4.09 -5.34 7.83
C ASN A 120 -2.85 -4.51 7.54
N ASN A 121 -2.54 -4.27 6.25
CA ASN A 121 -1.42 -3.40 5.87
C ASN A 121 -1.63 -1.95 6.36
N LEU A 122 -2.84 -1.42 6.25
CA LEU A 122 -3.17 -0.08 6.75
C LEU A 122 -2.99 0.00 8.27
N ASP A 123 -3.43 -1.02 8.99
CA ASP A 123 -3.31 -1.12 10.45
C ASP A 123 -1.84 -1.20 10.88
N GLU A 124 -1.00 -1.95 10.17
CA GLU A 124 0.45 -2.01 10.42
C GLU A 124 1.13 -0.65 10.17
N MET A 125 0.72 0.08 9.13
CA MET A 125 1.20 1.44 8.90
C MET A 125 0.84 2.36 10.07
N ASN A 126 -0.39 2.31 10.56
CA ASN A 126 -0.84 3.11 11.70
C ASN A 126 -0.11 2.73 12.99
N LYS A 127 0.12 1.45 13.25
CA LYS A 127 0.95 1.00 14.40
C LYS A 127 2.37 1.56 14.31
N ALA A 128 2.99 1.54 13.13
CA ALA A 128 4.32 2.12 12.93
C ALA A 128 4.34 3.63 13.20
N ILE A 129 3.33 4.37 12.73
CA ILE A 129 3.17 5.81 13.02
C ILE A 129 3.04 6.05 14.53
N GLU A 130 2.23 5.25 15.22
CA GLU A 130 2.04 5.36 16.66
C GLU A 130 3.31 5.10 17.45
N LEU A 131 4.07 4.07 17.08
CA LEU A 131 5.35 3.74 17.71
C LEU A 131 6.36 4.89 17.57
N CYS A 132 6.51 5.43 16.36
CA CYS A 132 7.41 6.56 16.12
C CYS A 132 6.96 7.85 16.80
N SER A 133 5.66 8.02 17.03
CA SER A 133 5.12 9.20 17.73
C SER A 133 5.36 9.14 19.25
N LYS A 134 5.53 7.95 19.85
CA LYS A 134 5.82 7.77 21.28
C LYS A 134 7.19 8.31 21.70
N ASP A 135 8.13 8.40 20.77
CA ASP A 135 9.48 8.95 21.02
C ASP A 135 9.50 10.50 21.05
N GLY A 136 8.32 11.15 21.04
CA GLY A 136 8.18 12.61 21.21
C GLY A 136 8.35 13.42 19.92
N GLU A 137 8.58 12.79 18.78
CA GLU A 137 8.57 13.45 17.47
C GLU A 137 7.17 13.34 16.83
N LYS A 138 6.52 14.49 16.62
CA LYS A 138 5.30 14.53 15.80
C LYS A 138 5.67 14.17 14.36
N MET A 139 5.39 12.94 13.96
CA MET A 139 5.50 12.54 12.56
C MET A 139 4.43 13.22 11.72
N ASN A 140 4.86 13.84 10.62
CA ASN A 140 3.93 14.35 9.63
C ASN A 140 3.62 13.22 8.64
N VAL A 141 2.45 12.60 8.81
CA VAL A 141 1.99 11.52 7.93
C VAL A 141 1.61 12.11 6.58
N MET A 142 2.18 11.58 5.51
CA MET A 142 1.90 12.06 4.16
C MET A 142 0.56 11.51 3.66
N PRO A 143 -0.30 12.35 3.06
CA PRO A 143 -1.55 11.87 2.48
C PRO A 143 -1.29 10.96 1.26
N ILE A 144 -2.22 10.07 1.00
CA ILE A 144 -2.27 9.34 -0.27
C ILE A 144 -2.56 10.35 -1.38
N THR A 145 -1.64 10.49 -2.32
CA THR A 145 -1.72 11.49 -3.39
C THR A 145 -2.13 10.86 -4.71
N ASP A 146 -2.77 11.66 -5.59
CA ASP A 146 -3.08 11.24 -6.96
C ASP A 146 -1.83 10.74 -7.69
N LYS A 147 -0.68 11.40 -7.47
CA LYS A 147 0.60 10.99 -8.05
C LYS A 147 0.99 9.56 -7.65
N TYR A 148 0.72 9.17 -6.41
CA TYR A 148 0.94 7.79 -5.96
C TYR A 148 -0.02 6.83 -6.66
N LEU A 149 -1.29 7.15 -6.66
CA LEU A 149 -2.31 6.33 -7.31
C LEU A 149 -1.99 6.15 -8.81
N ASP A 150 -1.62 7.23 -9.50
CA ASP A 150 -1.19 7.18 -10.91
C ASP A 150 0.05 6.31 -11.14
N SER A 151 0.95 6.22 -10.14
CA SER A 151 2.12 5.37 -10.24
C SER A 151 1.78 3.87 -10.24
N LEU A 152 0.65 3.50 -9.62
CA LEU A 152 0.16 2.11 -9.61
C LEU A 152 -0.38 1.67 -10.98
N LEU A 153 -0.83 2.63 -11.80
CA LEU A 153 -1.38 2.35 -13.13
C LEU A 153 -0.31 2.10 -14.19
N LYS A 154 0.94 2.30 -13.84
CA LYS A 154 2.13 2.12 -14.69
C LYS A 154 2.86 0.84 -14.31
#